data_2e4d88688b93e2482882991420bb01ab
#
_entry.id   2e4d88688b93e2482882991420bb01ab
#
_cell.length_a   1.000
_cell.length_b   1.000
_cell.length_c   1.000
_cell.angle_alpha   90.00
_cell.angle_beta   90.00
_cell.angle_gamma   90.00
#
_symmetry.space_group_name_H-M   'P 1'
#
loop_
_entity.id
_entity.type
_entity.pdbx_description
1 polymer ?
#
loop_
_entity_poly.entity_id
_entity_poly.type
_entity_poly.pdbx_seq_one_letter_code
_entity_poly.pdbx_strand_id
1 'polypeptide(L)'
;MQTFIENSFKKNYTNYEVSAFAKKNFECTHNFHYWTFGDYIGIGPGAHSKLTFGDYILRKSKVKDPIKYFDPVKRTLKIEKYTKKDIVLQYLMNVLRTNIGFDLNDVEKVCNTIPPDFINCLKKAKDYGLMEKNKSLKWLPTVNGRRFLNDLLLIFM
;
A
#
# COMPACT_ATOMS: atom_id res chain seq x y z
N MET A 1 0.34 21.55 -10.52
CA MET A 1 -0.74 20.69 -11.06
C MET A 1 -1.51 19.97 -9.96
N GLN A 2 -0.88 19.25 -9.04
CA GLN A 2 -1.56 18.54 -7.93
C GLN A 2 -2.43 19.46 -7.05
N THR A 3 -1.89 20.62 -6.62
CA THR A 3 -2.62 21.61 -5.82
C THR A 3 -3.87 22.17 -6.53
N PHE A 4 -3.83 22.31 -7.87
CA PHE A 4 -4.96 22.73 -8.66
C PHE A 4 -6.06 21.67 -8.67
N ILE A 5 -5.70 20.40 -8.87
CA ILE A 5 -6.62 19.25 -8.83
C ILE A 5 -7.29 19.15 -7.45
N GLU A 6 -6.48 19.17 -6.38
CA GLU A 6 -6.98 19.13 -5.00
C GLU A 6 -7.98 20.25 -4.71
N ASN A 7 -7.70 21.48 -5.15
CA ASN A 7 -8.59 22.62 -4.95
C ASN A 7 -9.89 22.53 -5.78
N SER A 8 -9.82 21.99 -6.99
CA SER A 8 -10.99 21.82 -7.86
C SER A 8 -11.98 20.78 -7.33
N PHE A 9 -11.49 19.75 -6.65
CA PHE A 9 -12.33 18.67 -6.12
C PHE A 9 -12.82 18.88 -4.68
N LYS A 10 -12.21 19.79 -3.90
CA LYS A 10 -12.50 20.03 -2.46
C LYS A 10 -13.99 20.24 -2.11
N LYS A 11 -14.81 20.73 -3.03
CA LYS A 11 -16.22 21.02 -2.72
C LYS A 11 -17.09 19.77 -2.58
N ASN A 12 -16.81 18.71 -3.34
CA ASN A 12 -17.72 17.56 -3.45
C ASN A 12 -17.02 16.19 -3.33
N TYR A 13 -15.68 16.17 -3.29
CA TYR A 13 -14.91 14.95 -3.30
C TYR A 13 -13.83 15.00 -2.21
N THR A 14 -13.58 13.86 -1.60
CA THR A 14 -12.48 13.66 -0.65
C THR A 14 -11.40 12.83 -1.32
N ASN A 15 -10.16 13.28 -1.22
CA ASN A 15 -9.02 12.46 -1.60
C ASN A 15 -8.90 11.33 -0.58
N TYR A 16 -9.10 10.07 -0.99
CA TYR A 16 -9.07 8.92 -0.11
C TYR A 16 -7.80 8.07 -0.27
N GLU A 17 -7.07 8.27 -1.38
CA GLU A 17 -5.75 7.70 -1.61
C GLU A 17 -4.94 8.66 -2.51
N VAL A 18 -3.65 8.40 -2.74
CA VAL A 18 -2.69 9.33 -3.39
C VAL A 18 -3.20 9.94 -4.70
N SER A 19 -3.95 9.19 -5.50
CA SER A 19 -4.39 9.60 -6.84
C SER A 19 -5.89 9.52 -7.07
N ALA A 20 -6.70 9.17 -6.05
CA ALA A 20 -8.14 9.01 -6.23
C ALA A 20 -8.97 9.88 -5.29
N PHE A 21 -10.05 10.39 -5.84
CA PHE A 21 -11.03 11.22 -5.18
C PHE A 21 -12.41 10.57 -5.31
N ALA A 22 -13.19 10.60 -4.23
CA ALA A 22 -14.56 10.09 -4.23
C ALA A 22 -15.46 10.97 -3.38
N LYS A 23 -16.77 10.93 -3.62
CA LYS A 23 -17.76 11.38 -2.64
C LYS A 23 -17.73 10.46 -1.44
N LYS A 24 -18.09 10.96 -0.27
CA LYS A 24 -18.20 10.15 0.94
C LYS A 24 -19.07 8.91 0.71
N ASN A 25 -18.61 7.74 1.06
CA ASN A 25 -19.21 6.42 0.87
C ASN A 25 -19.29 5.92 -0.59
N PHE A 26 -18.56 6.58 -1.51
CA PHE A 26 -18.42 6.13 -2.90
C PHE A 26 -16.97 5.82 -3.26
N GLU A 27 -16.15 5.60 -2.26
CA GLU A 27 -14.77 5.16 -2.46
C GLU A 27 -14.74 3.78 -3.12
N CYS A 28 -13.77 3.56 -4.00
CA CYS A 28 -13.64 2.29 -4.71
C CYS A 28 -13.21 1.17 -3.75
N THR A 29 -14.11 0.24 -3.47
CA THR A 29 -13.86 -0.91 -2.59
C THR A 29 -12.67 -1.75 -3.07
N HIS A 30 -12.51 -1.90 -4.39
CA HIS A 30 -11.36 -2.61 -4.96
C HIS A 30 -10.03 -1.92 -4.61
N ASN A 31 -9.98 -0.59 -4.71
CA ASN A 31 -8.78 0.17 -4.33
C ASN A 31 -8.48 0.00 -2.84
N PHE A 32 -9.49 0.10 -1.99
CA PHE A 32 -9.31 -0.12 -0.55
C PHE A 32 -8.80 -1.52 -0.23
N HIS A 33 -9.40 -2.54 -0.83
CA HIS A 33 -8.94 -3.91 -0.65
C HIS A 33 -7.45 -4.06 -1.03
N TYR A 34 -7.07 -3.46 -2.15
CA TYR A 34 -5.69 -3.48 -2.63
C TYR A 34 -4.74 -2.72 -1.67
N TRP A 35 -5.10 -1.50 -1.28
CA TRP A 35 -4.26 -0.65 -0.44
C TRP A 35 -4.23 -1.07 1.04
N THR A 36 -5.24 -1.77 1.53
CA THR A 36 -5.24 -2.40 2.86
C THR A 36 -4.57 -3.77 2.87
N PHE A 37 -3.81 -4.08 1.83
CA PHE A 37 -3.00 -5.28 1.71
C PHE A 37 -3.79 -6.57 1.55
N GLY A 38 -5.02 -6.52 1.06
CA GLY A 38 -5.84 -7.68 0.73
C GLY A 38 -5.21 -8.56 -0.38
N ASP A 39 -5.59 -9.83 -0.40
CA ASP A 39 -5.18 -10.77 -1.44
C ASP A 39 -6.02 -10.60 -2.70
N TYR A 40 -5.40 -10.80 -3.85
CA TYR A 40 -6.08 -10.72 -5.14
C TYR A 40 -5.45 -11.65 -6.18
N ILE A 41 -6.28 -12.11 -7.11
CA ILE A 41 -5.87 -12.95 -8.25
C ILE A 41 -6.10 -12.15 -9.53
N GLY A 42 -5.01 -11.90 -10.25
CA GLY A 42 -5.06 -11.24 -11.56
C GLY A 42 -5.25 -12.25 -12.69
N ILE A 43 -6.18 -11.94 -13.59
CA ILE A 43 -6.49 -12.73 -14.79
C ILE A 43 -6.24 -11.86 -16.01
N GLY A 44 -5.64 -12.43 -17.04
CA GLY A 44 -5.35 -11.74 -18.30
C GLY A 44 -3.88 -11.36 -18.48
N PRO A 45 -3.51 -10.90 -19.70
CA PRO A 45 -2.16 -10.40 -20.00
C PRO A 45 -1.77 -9.21 -19.13
N GLY A 46 -0.55 -9.24 -18.60
CA GLY A 46 -0.04 -8.18 -17.73
C GLY A 46 -0.63 -8.13 -16.33
N ALA A 47 -1.52 -9.05 -15.97
CA ALA A 47 -2.16 -9.07 -14.66
C ALA A 47 -1.18 -9.48 -13.55
N HIS A 48 -1.40 -8.94 -12.36
CA HIS A 48 -0.66 -9.25 -11.14
C HIS A 48 -1.56 -9.95 -10.13
N SER A 49 -0.96 -10.82 -9.32
CA SER A 49 -1.62 -11.46 -8.19
C SER A 49 -0.78 -11.28 -6.93
N LYS A 50 -1.45 -11.22 -5.77
CA LYS A 50 -0.83 -11.28 -4.45
C LYS A 50 -1.62 -12.26 -3.60
N LEU A 51 -0.94 -13.23 -3.04
CA LEU A 51 -1.53 -14.26 -2.17
C LEU A 51 -0.70 -14.37 -0.90
N THR A 52 -1.36 -14.34 0.24
CA THR A 52 -0.74 -14.46 1.56
C THR A 52 -0.85 -15.90 2.06
N PHE A 53 0.29 -16.49 2.43
CA PHE A 53 0.40 -17.81 3.02
C PHE A 53 1.16 -17.66 4.33
N GLY A 54 0.58 -17.93 5.45
CA GLY A 54 1.17 -17.88 6.79
C GLY A 54 2.51 -17.14 6.96
N ASP A 55 3.58 -17.72 6.46
CA ASP A 55 4.95 -17.20 6.64
C ASP A 55 5.49 -16.38 5.46
N TYR A 56 4.78 -16.30 4.33
CA TYR A 56 5.24 -15.60 3.15
C TYR A 56 4.10 -15.06 2.28
N ILE A 57 4.44 -14.11 1.42
CA ILE A 57 3.56 -13.59 0.39
C ILE A 57 4.11 -13.99 -0.97
N LEU A 58 3.24 -14.51 -1.81
CA LEU A 58 3.52 -14.81 -3.20
C LEU A 58 2.98 -13.71 -4.09
N ARG A 59 3.85 -13.08 -4.88
CA ARG A 59 3.45 -12.20 -5.97
C ARG A 59 3.71 -12.89 -7.31
N LYS A 60 2.73 -12.86 -8.19
CA LYS A 60 2.82 -13.43 -9.53
C LYS A 60 2.44 -12.38 -10.54
N SER A 61 3.26 -12.22 -11.57
CA SER A 61 2.95 -11.39 -12.73
C SER A 61 2.81 -12.23 -13.99
N LYS A 62 1.89 -11.83 -14.85
CA LYS A 62 1.64 -12.44 -16.15
C LYS A 62 2.38 -11.67 -17.24
N VAL A 63 2.70 -12.34 -18.34
CA VAL A 63 3.24 -11.66 -19.52
C VAL A 63 2.23 -10.66 -20.08
N LYS A 64 2.73 -9.52 -20.55
CA LYS A 64 1.89 -8.46 -21.15
C LYS A 64 1.42 -8.81 -22.57
N ASP A 65 2.17 -9.67 -23.26
CA ASP A 65 1.88 -10.11 -24.63
C ASP A 65 0.68 -11.06 -24.63
N PRO A 66 -0.45 -10.73 -25.31
CA PRO A 66 -1.63 -11.58 -25.35
C PRO A 66 -1.36 -12.95 -25.97
N ILE A 67 -0.53 -13.04 -27.02
CA ILE A 67 -0.23 -14.30 -27.69
C ILE A 67 0.53 -15.24 -26.74
N LYS A 68 1.56 -14.73 -26.09
CA LYS A 68 2.33 -15.50 -25.09
C LYS A 68 1.51 -15.87 -23.86
N TYR A 69 0.47 -15.10 -23.52
CA TYR A 69 -0.40 -15.39 -22.40
C TYR A 69 -1.23 -16.69 -22.60
N PHE A 70 -1.60 -17.03 -23.83
CA PHE A 70 -2.31 -18.29 -24.12
C PHE A 70 -1.42 -19.53 -24.01
N ASP A 71 -0.10 -19.38 -24.06
CA ASP A 71 0.85 -20.47 -23.82
C ASP A 71 0.95 -20.76 -22.30
N PRO A 72 0.54 -21.95 -21.82
CA PRO A 72 0.60 -22.29 -20.40
C PRO A 72 1.99 -22.16 -19.77
N VAL A 73 3.04 -22.38 -20.54
CA VAL A 73 4.43 -22.31 -20.08
C VAL A 73 4.89 -20.85 -20.00
N LYS A 74 4.56 -20.03 -20.98
CA LYS A 74 5.06 -18.65 -21.14
C LYS A 74 4.20 -17.60 -20.43
N ARG A 75 2.96 -17.91 -20.05
CA ARG A 75 2.01 -16.95 -19.46
C ARG A 75 2.45 -16.34 -18.12
N THR A 76 3.35 -16.97 -17.39
CA THR A 76 3.89 -16.45 -16.14
C THR A 76 5.22 -15.79 -16.40
N LEU A 77 5.30 -14.46 -16.15
CA LEU A 77 6.51 -13.68 -16.31
C LEU A 77 7.43 -13.82 -15.11
N LYS A 78 6.88 -13.67 -13.89
CA LYS A 78 7.65 -13.65 -12.65
C LYS A 78 6.83 -14.20 -11.49
N ILE A 79 7.50 -14.91 -10.60
CA ILE A 79 6.99 -15.32 -9.29
C ILE A 79 8.00 -14.83 -8.25
N GLU A 80 7.53 -14.04 -7.29
CA GLU A 80 8.34 -13.49 -6.20
C GLU A 80 7.76 -13.94 -4.87
N LYS A 81 8.63 -14.42 -4.00
CA LYS A 81 8.28 -14.81 -2.63
C LYS A 81 8.89 -13.79 -1.67
N TYR A 82 8.04 -13.12 -0.91
CA TYR A 82 8.44 -12.17 0.13
C TYR A 82 8.32 -12.84 1.50
N THR A 83 9.37 -12.75 2.29
CA THR A 83 9.43 -13.28 3.65
C THR A 83 9.17 -12.18 4.68
N LYS A 84 9.08 -12.53 5.97
CA LYS A 84 8.70 -11.62 7.06
C LYS A 84 9.41 -10.27 7.06
N LYS A 85 10.70 -10.22 6.70
CA LYS A 85 11.46 -8.97 6.66
C LYS A 85 10.94 -7.97 5.61
N ASP A 86 10.49 -8.48 4.47
CA ASP A 86 10.04 -7.66 3.35
C ASP A 86 8.56 -7.29 3.46
N ILE A 87 7.79 -8.05 4.23
CA ILE A 87 6.32 -7.88 4.32
C ILE A 87 5.95 -6.53 4.91
N VAL A 88 6.64 -6.07 5.95
CA VAL A 88 6.37 -4.76 6.58
C VAL A 88 6.50 -3.63 5.57
N LEU A 89 7.60 -3.61 4.82
CA LEU A 89 7.81 -2.58 3.80
C LEU A 89 6.75 -2.65 2.72
N GLN A 90 6.41 -3.87 2.25
CA GLN A 90 5.34 -4.08 1.27
C GLN A 90 3.96 -3.61 1.79
N TYR A 91 3.68 -3.82 3.07
CA TYR A 91 2.47 -3.32 3.72
C TYR A 91 2.45 -1.79 3.77
N LEU A 92 3.54 -1.17 4.24
CA LEU A 92 3.66 0.29 4.32
C LEU A 92 3.57 0.95 2.95
N MET A 93 4.18 0.37 1.92
CA MET A 93 4.08 0.85 0.53
C MET A 93 2.62 0.94 0.04
N ASN A 94 1.73 0.14 0.59
CA ASN A 94 0.31 0.17 0.27
C ASN A 94 -0.46 1.11 1.21
N VAL A 95 -0.43 0.86 2.52
CA VAL A 95 -1.30 1.56 3.48
C VAL A 95 -1.02 3.04 3.60
N LEU A 96 0.25 3.46 3.46
CA LEU A 96 0.63 4.88 3.51
C LEU A 96 0.15 5.70 2.30
N ARG A 97 -0.40 5.05 1.27
CA ARG A 97 -1.07 5.73 0.16
C ARG A 97 -2.49 6.16 0.50
N THR A 98 -3.05 5.66 1.60
CA THR A 98 -4.45 5.90 1.99
C THR A 98 -4.57 6.89 3.14
N ASN A 99 -5.80 7.35 3.38
CA ASN A 99 -6.18 8.14 4.54
C ASN A 99 -6.65 7.28 5.73
N ILE A 100 -6.63 5.95 5.59
CA ILE A 100 -7.12 5.03 6.63
C ILE A 100 -6.16 5.01 7.82
N GLY A 101 -4.85 5.06 7.53
CA GLY A 101 -3.82 4.86 8.54
C GLY A 101 -3.75 3.42 9.04
N PHE A 102 -2.83 3.15 9.97
CA PHE A 102 -2.65 1.84 10.59
C PHE A 102 -2.25 1.98 12.05
N ASP A 103 -2.42 0.93 12.83
CA ASP A 103 -1.90 0.79 14.17
C ASP A 103 -0.93 -0.41 14.27
N LEU A 104 -0.39 -0.65 15.46
CA LEU A 104 0.56 -1.76 15.66
C LEU A 104 -0.11 -3.12 15.53
N ASN A 105 -1.40 -3.24 15.88
CA ASN A 105 -2.16 -4.47 15.71
C ASN A 105 -2.34 -4.81 14.22
N ASP A 106 -2.54 -3.79 13.38
CA ASP A 106 -2.62 -4.00 11.93
C ASP A 106 -1.28 -4.52 11.38
N VAL A 107 -0.15 -3.99 11.86
CA VAL A 107 1.20 -4.47 11.49
C VAL A 107 1.41 -5.91 11.97
N GLU A 108 1.05 -6.21 13.22
CA GLU A 108 1.20 -7.55 13.80
C GLU A 108 0.37 -8.59 13.05
N LYS A 109 -0.87 -8.27 12.68
CA LYS A 109 -1.72 -9.15 11.86
C LYS A 109 -1.10 -9.50 10.51
N VAL A 110 -0.44 -8.53 9.88
CA VAL A 110 0.15 -8.72 8.55
C VAL A 110 1.50 -9.44 8.62
N CYS A 111 2.30 -9.15 9.64
CA CYS A 111 3.70 -9.58 9.73
C CYS A 111 3.92 -10.71 10.76
N ASN A 112 2.88 -11.08 11.52
CA ASN A 112 2.89 -11.98 12.68
C ASN A 112 3.79 -11.49 13.85
N THR A 113 4.58 -10.45 13.67
CA THR A 113 5.41 -9.82 14.71
C THR A 113 5.67 -8.36 14.34
N ILE A 114 5.90 -7.50 15.32
CA ILE A 114 6.39 -6.15 15.10
C ILE A 114 7.91 -6.21 15.00
N PRO A 115 8.53 -5.70 13.91
CA PRO A 115 9.99 -5.66 13.80
C PRO A 115 10.61 -4.85 14.95
N PRO A 116 11.79 -5.25 15.46
CA PRO A 116 12.41 -4.62 16.64
C PRO A 116 12.54 -3.10 16.54
N ASP A 117 12.99 -2.59 15.40
CA ASP A 117 13.23 -1.15 15.20
C ASP A 117 12.02 -0.38 14.68
N PHE A 118 10.89 -1.04 14.44
CA PHE A 118 9.72 -0.42 13.81
C PHE A 118 9.18 0.79 14.60
N ILE A 119 9.14 0.68 15.92
CA ILE A 119 8.68 1.77 16.80
C ILE A 119 9.63 2.96 16.74
N ASN A 120 10.93 2.72 16.66
CA ASN A 120 11.94 3.78 16.52
C ASN A 120 11.80 4.48 15.17
N CYS A 121 11.57 3.71 14.08
CA CYS A 121 11.28 4.26 12.77
C CYS A 121 10.02 5.14 12.77
N LEU A 122 8.94 4.73 13.45
CA LEU A 122 7.73 5.55 13.60
C LEU A 122 8.00 6.87 14.34
N LYS A 123 8.78 6.83 15.43
CA LYS A 123 9.19 8.05 16.17
C LYS A 123 9.99 8.97 15.27
N LYS A 124 11.01 8.46 14.58
CA LYS A 124 11.84 9.20 13.64
C LYS A 124 11.02 9.83 12.51
N ALA A 125 10.08 9.09 11.93
CA ALA A 125 9.18 9.59 10.89
C ALA A 125 8.28 10.73 11.42
N LYS A 126 7.83 10.63 12.68
CA LYS A 126 7.07 11.69 13.35
C LYS A 126 7.93 12.93 13.60
N ASP A 127 9.16 12.76 14.12
CA ASP A 127 10.08 13.87 14.41
C ASP A 127 10.46 14.63 13.13
N TYR A 128 10.54 13.95 11.99
CA TYR A 128 10.70 14.58 10.67
C TYR A 128 9.42 15.22 10.11
N GLY A 129 8.31 15.16 10.84
CA GLY A 129 7.04 15.71 10.39
C GLY A 129 6.42 14.97 9.21
N LEU A 130 6.84 13.73 8.94
CA LEU A 130 6.32 12.90 7.83
C LEU A 130 5.15 12.03 8.24
N MET A 131 5.00 11.70 9.54
CA MET A 131 3.89 10.92 10.08
C MET A 131 3.27 11.60 11.31
N GLU A 132 1.98 11.32 11.49
CA GLU A 132 1.20 11.78 12.64
C GLU A 132 0.22 10.71 13.10
N LYS A 133 -0.36 10.87 14.30
CA LYS A 133 -1.50 10.06 14.75
C LYS A 133 -2.79 10.84 14.60
N ASN A 134 -3.81 10.20 14.05
CA ASN A 134 -5.15 10.76 14.02
C ASN A 134 -5.89 10.63 15.38
N LYS A 135 -7.13 11.10 15.43
CA LYS A 135 -7.99 11.01 16.64
C LYS A 135 -8.25 9.57 17.10
N SER A 136 -8.18 8.60 16.20
CA SER A 136 -8.33 7.16 16.50
C SER A 136 -6.99 6.49 16.80
N LEU A 137 -5.94 7.26 17.09
CA LEU A 137 -4.57 6.79 17.42
C LEU A 137 -3.89 5.99 16.28
N LYS A 138 -4.43 6.02 15.07
CA LYS A 138 -3.80 5.40 13.90
C LYS A 138 -2.73 6.30 13.31
N TRP A 139 -1.63 5.70 12.87
CA TRP A 139 -0.54 6.35 12.17
C TRP A 139 -0.93 6.59 10.71
N LEU A 140 -0.70 7.79 10.21
CA LEU A 140 -0.90 8.16 8.81
C LEU A 140 0.16 9.19 8.37
N PRO A 141 0.45 9.28 7.08
CA PRO A 141 1.37 10.29 6.59
C PRO A 141 0.74 11.69 6.68
N THR A 142 1.53 12.66 7.08
CA THR A 142 1.18 14.08 6.98
C THR A 142 1.08 14.50 5.50
N VAL A 143 0.68 15.74 5.23
CA VAL A 143 0.73 16.31 3.87
C VAL A 143 2.14 16.20 3.28
N ASN A 144 3.16 16.48 4.09
CA ASN A 144 4.57 16.35 3.67
C ASN A 144 4.95 14.87 3.49
N GLY A 145 4.52 13.98 4.40
CA GLY A 145 4.78 12.54 4.28
C GLY A 145 4.20 11.93 3.00
N ARG A 146 3.07 12.44 2.50
CA ARG A 146 2.52 12.01 1.20
C ARG A 146 3.31 12.55 0.01
N ARG A 147 3.77 13.79 0.09
CA ARG A 147 4.60 14.40 -0.96
C ARG A 147 5.95 13.72 -1.09
N PHE A 148 6.52 13.33 0.05
CA PHE A 148 7.82 12.67 0.16
C PHE A 148 7.68 11.21 0.59
N LEU A 149 6.72 10.48 -0.01
CA LEU A 149 6.40 9.10 0.39
C LEU A 149 7.60 8.15 0.25
N ASN A 150 8.43 8.34 -0.76
CA ASN A 150 9.63 7.52 -0.93
C ASN A 150 10.63 7.74 0.19
N ASP A 151 10.85 9.01 0.60
CA ASP A 151 11.75 9.34 1.71
C ASP A 151 11.20 8.82 3.03
N LEU A 152 9.89 8.89 3.21
CA LEU A 152 9.22 8.27 4.36
C LEU A 152 9.45 6.76 4.40
N LEU A 153 9.33 6.05 3.29
CA LEU A 153 9.54 4.61 3.21
C LEU A 153 11.00 4.21 3.49
N LEU A 154 11.97 5.04 3.11
CA LEU A 154 13.40 4.81 3.41
C LEU A 154 13.71 4.76 4.91
N ILE A 155 12.88 5.39 5.77
CA ILE A 155 13.05 5.32 7.23
C ILE A 155 12.80 3.90 7.76
N PHE A 156 12.03 3.08 7.04
CA PHE A 156 11.64 1.73 7.43
C PHE A 156 12.45 0.63 6.69
N MET A 157 13.41 1.00 5.89
CA MET A 157 14.35 0.10 5.18
C MET A 157 15.62 -0.13 6.00
#